data_825eff8664b35adcd304bd8c870d7542
#
_entry.id   825eff8664b35adcd304bd8c870d7542
#
_cell.length_a   1.000
_cell.length_b   1.000
_cell.length_c   1.000
_cell.angle_alpha   90.00
_cell.angle_beta   90.00
_cell.angle_gamma   90.00
#
_symmetry.space_group_name_H-M   'P 1'
#
loop_
_entity.id
_entity.type
_entity.pdbx_description
1 polymer ?
#
loop_
_entity_poly.entity_id
_entity_poly.type
_entity_poly.pdbx_seq_one_letter_code
_entity_poly.pdbx_strand_id
1 'polypeptide(L)'
;GLYRLAEQYEDWCEGTKPFFVHDYHFNYFQVGVESLGEPFFDENGVCFSSAFRRVWEPYARAALKGGVWLQGGYATEPLRTGDSIVSVASSASILYYSTTVTYADNTTEEVEIKALPCPVFEDGKKLVMQRGAGVCTVKSTPEREEACMVFLKWLTDPQKNVEFVTQLGYMPVKQEAFDVYLPKALAGIEDPMYRSLYEAFLKTQEEYEFYTAPQRTDYLKLETDFEQDIRDTLNLCRKKYVETIAEAPELPVWEALERFEMTFSQ
;
A
#
# COMPACT_ATOMS: atom_id res chain seq x y z
N GLY A 1 -6.96 -11.16 -11.09
CA GLY A 1 -6.59 -10.20 -10.06
C GLY A 1 -5.30 -9.47 -10.39
N LEU A 2 -4.80 -8.67 -9.43
CA LEU A 2 -3.64 -7.78 -9.60
C LEU A 2 -2.40 -8.48 -10.19
N TYR A 3 -2.02 -9.63 -9.63
CA TYR A 3 -0.84 -10.38 -10.11
C TYR A 3 -0.96 -10.88 -11.55
N ARG A 4 -2.16 -11.26 -11.98
CA ARG A 4 -2.37 -11.63 -13.39
C ARG A 4 -2.21 -10.41 -14.32
N LEU A 5 -2.63 -9.23 -13.88
CA LEU A 5 -2.38 -7.99 -14.62
C LEU A 5 -0.89 -7.65 -14.68
N ALA A 6 -0.16 -7.87 -13.58
CA ALA A 6 1.28 -7.69 -13.54
C ALA A 6 2.00 -8.62 -14.52
N GLU A 7 1.60 -9.89 -14.60
CA GLU A 7 2.15 -10.85 -15.58
C GLU A 7 1.83 -10.42 -17.03
N GLN A 8 0.59 -10.02 -17.31
CA GLN A 8 0.21 -9.54 -18.65
C GLN A 8 0.96 -8.27 -19.06
N TYR A 9 1.19 -7.37 -18.12
CA TYR A 9 1.94 -6.15 -18.37
C TYR A 9 3.42 -6.44 -18.61
N GLU A 10 4.01 -7.34 -17.84
CA GLU A 10 5.40 -7.76 -18.00
C GLU A 10 5.62 -8.43 -19.34
N ASP A 11 4.71 -9.32 -19.77
CA ASP A 11 4.73 -9.94 -21.10
C ASP A 11 4.63 -8.87 -22.21
N TRP A 12 3.76 -7.87 -22.02
CA TRP A 12 3.55 -6.78 -22.99
C TRP A 12 4.76 -5.85 -23.11
N CYS A 13 5.39 -5.47 -21.99
CA CYS A 13 6.55 -4.57 -21.99
C CYS A 13 7.88 -5.32 -22.07
N GLU A 14 7.87 -6.65 -22.29
CA GLU A 14 9.07 -7.50 -22.37
C GLU A 14 9.98 -7.36 -21.14
N GLY A 15 9.38 -7.21 -19.95
CA GLY A 15 10.07 -7.10 -18.66
C GLY A 15 10.88 -5.79 -18.48
N THR A 16 10.65 -4.78 -19.32
CA THR A 16 11.41 -3.52 -19.27
C THR A 16 11.02 -2.63 -18.10
N LYS A 17 9.79 -2.76 -17.59
CA LYS A 17 9.26 -1.95 -16.48
C LYS A 17 8.45 -2.80 -15.50
N PRO A 18 8.57 -2.58 -14.18
CA PRO A 18 7.68 -3.19 -13.19
C PRO A 18 6.26 -2.62 -13.30
N PHE A 19 5.29 -3.49 -13.08
CA PHE A 19 3.87 -3.11 -13.09
C PHE A 19 3.50 -2.25 -11.89
N PHE A 20 3.94 -2.65 -10.69
CA PHE A 20 3.52 -1.99 -9.47
C PHE A 20 4.61 -1.85 -8.42
N VAL A 21 4.38 -0.93 -7.47
CA VAL A 21 5.22 -0.64 -6.33
C VAL A 21 4.40 -0.61 -5.04
N HIS A 22 4.98 -1.11 -3.95
CA HIS A 22 4.46 -1.02 -2.59
C HIS A 22 5.30 -0.06 -1.74
N ASP A 23 4.65 0.83 -0.98
CA ASP A 23 5.32 1.64 0.03
C ASP A 23 5.78 0.78 1.21
N TYR A 24 4.89 -0.11 1.68
CA TYR A 24 5.08 -0.90 2.90
C TYR A 24 4.72 -2.37 2.69
N HIS A 25 5.72 -3.21 2.49
CA HIS A 25 5.54 -4.67 2.41
C HIS A 25 4.95 -5.24 3.70
N PHE A 26 5.41 -4.76 4.85
CA PHE A 26 4.94 -5.21 6.15
C PHE A 26 3.43 -5.08 6.31
N ASN A 27 2.85 -3.94 5.91
CA ASN A 27 1.41 -3.74 5.93
C ASN A 27 0.68 -4.69 4.97
N TYR A 28 1.23 -4.88 3.78
CA TYR A 28 0.65 -5.76 2.77
C TYR A 28 0.59 -7.21 3.27
N PHE A 29 1.69 -7.73 3.82
CA PHE A 29 1.75 -9.09 4.34
C PHE A 29 0.89 -9.25 5.58
N GLN A 30 0.92 -8.29 6.49
CA GLN A 30 0.09 -8.31 7.69
C GLN A 30 -1.40 -8.37 7.35
N VAL A 31 -1.89 -7.43 6.55
CA VAL A 31 -3.31 -7.40 6.15
C VAL A 31 -3.67 -8.62 5.31
N GLY A 32 -2.78 -9.06 4.43
CA GLY A 32 -3.00 -10.25 3.61
C GLY A 32 -3.21 -11.52 4.45
N VAL A 33 -2.33 -11.78 5.40
CA VAL A 33 -2.40 -12.95 6.29
C VAL A 33 -3.65 -12.89 7.18
N GLU A 34 -3.88 -11.76 7.83
CA GLU A 34 -5.05 -11.55 8.69
C GLU A 34 -6.37 -11.67 7.91
N SER A 35 -6.40 -11.20 6.66
CA SER A 35 -7.57 -11.34 5.78
C SER A 35 -7.92 -12.79 5.49
N LEU A 36 -6.92 -13.66 5.45
CA LEU A 36 -7.08 -15.11 5.23
C LEU A 36 -7.39 -15.89 6.52
N GLY A 37 -7.53 -15.18 7.66
CA GLY A 37 -8.01 -15.76 8.92
C GLY A 37 -6.93 -16.36 9.81
N GLU A 38 -5.65 -16.11 9.54
CA GLU A 38 -4.53 -16.53 10.38
C GLU A 38 -3.83 -15.29 10.99
N PRO A 39 -3.23 -15.39 12.18
CA PRO A 39 -2.51 -14.27 12.79
C PRO A 39 -1.19 -14.02 12.08
N PHE A 40 -0.87 -12.75 11.83
CA PHE A 40 0.43 -12.35 11.29
C PHE A 40 1.53 -12.38 12.34
N PHE A 41 1.17 -12.19 13.62
CA PHE A 41 2.11 -12.24 14.73
C PHE A 41 1.80 -13.39 15.68
N ASP A 42 2.85 -13.96 16.25
CA ASP A 42 2.81 -14.81 17.43
C ASP A 42 3.64 -14.20 18.57
N GLU A 43 3.93 -15.01 19.61
CA GLU A 43 4.77 -14.59 20.74
C GLU A 43 6.24 -14.33 20.36
N ASN A 44 6.71 -14.91 19.25
CA ASN A 44 8.11 -14.84 18.78
C ASN A 44 8.33 -13.76 17.71
N GLY A 45 7.28 -13.17 17.16
CA GLY A 45 7.36 -12.14 16.12
C GLY A 45 6.44 -12.39 14.95
N VAL A 46 6.95 -12.34 13.72
CA VAL A 46 6.16 -12.63 12.50
C VAL A 46 5.98 -14.14 12.35
N CYS A 47 4.72 -14.55 12.15
CA CYS A 47 4.34 -15.94 11.97
C CYS A 47 4.34 -16.33 10.48
N PHE A 48 5.20 -17.26 10.09
CA PHE A 48 5.28 -17.79 8.71
C PHE A 48 4.31 -18.95 8.52
N SER A 49 3.03 -18.64 8.55
CA SER A 49 1.91 -19.58 8.48
C SER A 49 1.57 -20.02 7.06
N SER A 50 0.55 -20.86 6.90
CA SER A 50 0.02 -21.23 5.58
C SER A 50 -0.59 -20.04 4.85
N ALA A 51 -1.23 -19.11 5.57
CA ALA A 51 -1.74 -17.87 5.01
C ALA A 51 -0.59 -16.95 4.56
N PHE A 52 0.51 -16.88 5.33
CA PHE A 52 1.70 -16.15 4.90
C PHE A 52 2.22 -16.67 3.55
N ARG A 53 2.33 -17.98 3.39
CA ARG A 53 2.75 -18.59 2.13
C ARG A 53 1.82 -18.22 0.96
N ARG A 54 0.51 -18.25 1.16
CA ARG A 54 -0.49 -17.84 0.16
C ARG A 54 -0.38 -16.37 -0.26
N VAL A 55 0.08 -15.50 0.64
CA VAL A 55 0.36 -14.08 0.33
C VAL A 55 1.70 -13.93 -0.37
N TRP A 56 2.70 -14.68 0.06
CA TRP A 56 4.08 -14.62 -0.44
C TRP A 56 4.22 -15.13 -1.87
N GLU A 57 3.75 -16.34 -2.17
CA GLU A 57 3.98 -17.01 -3.46
C GLU A 57 3.63 -16.14 -4.68
N PRO A 58 2.41 -15.57 -4.81
CA PRO A 58 2.08 -14.75 -5.98
C PRO A 58 2.89 -13.43 -6.00
N TYR A 59 3.23 -12.89 -4.85
CA TYR A 59 4.04 -11.68 -4.76
C TYR A 59 5.49 -11.94 -5.20
N ALA A 60 6.11 -12.98 -4.66
CA ALA A 60 7.47 -13.38 -5.03
C ALA A 60 7.57 -13.72 -6.51
N ARG A 61 6.60 -14.48 -7.05
CA ARG A 61 6.52 -14.81 -8.47
C ARG A 61 6.49 -13.57 -9.35
N ALA A 62 5.64 -12.59 -9.04
CA ALA A 62 5.59 -11.33 -9.77
C ALA A 62 6.91 -10.54 -9.65
N ALA A 63 7.53 -10.55 -8.46
CA ALA A 63 8.81 -9.88 -8.23
C ALA A 63 9.97 -10.51 -9.02
N LEU A 64 10.03 -11.86 -9.05
CA LEU A 64 11.07 -12.59 -9.80
C LEU A 64 10.99 -12.30 -11.30
N LYS A 65 9.79 -12.26 -11.86
CA LYS A 65 9.57 -11.88 -13.25
C LYS A 65 9.86 -10.40 -13.55
N GLY A 66 9.90 -9.54 -12.54
CA GLY A 66 10.16 -8.11 -12.69
C GLY A 66 8.93 -7.23 -12.65
N GLY A 67 7.78 -7.79 -12.33
CA GLY A 67 6.52 -7.06 -12.23
C GLY A 67 6.40 -6.17 -10.98
N VAL A 68 7.34 -6.25 -10.04
CA VAL A 68 7.36 -5.48 -8.79
C VAL A 68 8.59 -4.61 -8.69
N TRP A 69 8.41 -3.33 -8.34
CA TRP A 69 9.50 -2.41 -8.02
C TRP A 69 10.10 -2.78 -6.66
N LEU A 70 11.38 -3.17 -6.65
CA LEU A 70 12.09 -3.64 -5.44
C LEU A 70 13.10 -2.63 -4.89
N GLN A 71 13.27 -1.48 -5.55
CA GLN A 71 14.17 -0.43 -5.06
C GLN A 71 13.53 0.31 -3.88
N GLY A 72 14.35 0.95 -3.05
CA GLY A 72 13.88 1.82 -1.97
C GLY A 72 13.23 3.09 -2.50
N GLY A 73 12.79 3.95 -1.59
CA GLY A 73 12.10 5.20 -1.89
C GLY A 73 10.59 5.11 -1.70
N TYR A 74 9.90 6.19 -2.00
CA TYR A 74 8.45 6.25 -1.89
C TYR A 74 7.76 5.70 -3.13
N ALA A 75 6.61 5.06 -2.97
CA ALA A 75 5.84 4.48 -4.08
C ALA A 75 5.35 5.52 -5.11
N THR A 76 5.39 6.79 -4.77
CA THR A 76 5.06 7.88 -5.70
C THR A 76 6.17 8.19 -6.71
N GLU A 77 7.43 7.88 -6.38
CA GLU A 77 8.59 8.23 -7.21
C GLU A 77 8.58 7.51 -8.56
N PRO A 78 8.47 6.16 -8.63
CA PRO A 78 8.48 5.46 -9.91
C PRO A 78 7.27 5.76 -10.80
N LEU A 79 6.15 6.24 -10.24
CA LEU A 79 5.02 6.73 -11.03
C LEU A 79 5.32 8.09 -11.68
N ARG A 80 6.01 8.97 -10.97
CA ARG A 80 6.38 10.30 -11.47
C ARG A 80 7.44 10.24 -12.57
N THR A 81 8.26 9.20 -12.57
CA THR A 81 9.31 8.96 -13.58
C THR A 81 8.86 8.01 -14.70
N GLY A 82 7.65 7.48 -14.63
CA GLY A 82 7.13 6.54 -15.61
C GLY A 82 7.76 5.15 -15.55
N ASP A 83 8.42 4.83 -14.44
CA ASP A 83 9.05 3.52 -14.24
C ASP A 83 8.05 2.45 -13.77
N SER A 84 6.89 2.86 -13.21
CA SER A 84 5.79 1.97 -12.83
C SER A 84 4.46 2.66 -13.06
N ILE A 85 3.37 1.89 -13.20
CA ILE A 85 2.04 2.43 -13.50
C ILE A 85 1.01 2.23 -12.38
N VAL A 86 1.31 1.38 -11.40
CA VAL A 86 0.45 1.12 -10.24
C VAL A 86 1.26 1.26 -8.96
N SER A 87 0.68 1.91 -7.97
CA SER A 87 1.25 1.94 -6.62
C SER A 87 0.22 1.60 -5.55
N VAL A 88 0.71 0.99 -4.47
CA VAL A 88 -0.05 0.81 -3.23
C VAL A 88 0.66 1.62 -2.15
N ALA A 89 -0.02 2.64 -1.65
CA ALA A 89 0.57 3.61 -0.72
C ALA A 89 -0.47 4.11 0.28
N SER A 90 0.01 4.89 1.25
CA SER A 90 -0.88 5.65 2.13
C SER A 90 -1.73 6.63 1.32
N SER A 91 -2.99 6.81 1.71
CA SER A 91 -3.87 7.80 1.10
C SER A 91 -3.31 9.23 1.17
N ALA A 92 -2.56 9.56 2.24
CA ALA A 92 -1.87 10.84 2.37
C ALA A 92 -0.77 11.05 1.32
N SER A 93 -0.32 10.00 0.64
CA SER A 93 0.65 10.11 -0.46
C SER A 93 0.08 10.85 -1.68
N ILE A 94 -1.25 11.09 -1.74
CA ILE A 94 -1.87 11.84 -2.84
C ILE A 94 -1.23 13.21 -3.08
N LEU A 95 -0.72 13.84 -2.02
CA LEU A 95 0.00 15.12 -2.09
C LEU A 95 1.28 15.06 -2.95
N TYR A 96 1.82 13.87 -3.18
CA TYR A 96 3.12 13.65 -3.83
C TYR A 96 3.00 13.04 -5.22
N TYR A 97 1.80 12.67 -5.65
CA TYR A 97 1.54 12.24 -7.02
C TYR A 97 1.50 13.44 -7.97
N SER A 98 1.83 13.20 -9.22
CA SER A 98 1.76 14.20 -10.29
C SER A 98 1.07 13.60 -11.51
N THR A 99 0.18 14.36 -12.11
CA THR A 99 -0.44 14.01 -13.41
C THR A 99 0.51 14.22 -14.57
N THR A 100 1.68 14.85 -14.34
CA THR A 100 2.75 14.98 -15.33
C THR A 100 3.86 13.98 -14.99
N VAL A 101 4.07 13.01 -15.85
CA VAL A 101 5.20 12.08 -15.79
C VAL A 101 6.40 12.72 -16.50
N THR A 102 7.59 12.64 -15.89
CA THR A 102 8.85 13.12 -16.46
C THR A 102 9.78 11.95 -16.65
N TYR A 103 10.05 11.58 -17.89
CA TYR A 103 10.94 10.47 -18.26
C TYR A 103 12.42 10.83 -18.13
N ALA A 104 13.29 9.81 -18.13
CA ALA A 104 14.74 9.97 -17.98
C ALA A 104 15.40 10.85 -19.06
N ASP A 105 14.79 10.97 -20.23
CA ASP A 105 15.22 11.85 -21.32
C ASP A 105 14.69 13.29 -21.22
N ASN A 106 14.02 13.63 -20.11
CA ASN A 106 13.35 14.88 -19.83
C ASN A 106 12.10 15.17 -20.72
N THR A 107 11.60 14.20 -21.45
CA THR A 107 10.28 14.32 -22.05
C THR A 107 9.19 14.19 -20.99
N THR A 108 8.04 14.78 -21.22
CA THR A 108 6.89 14.77 -20.30
C THR A 108 5.64 14.24 -20.96
N GLU A 109 4.80 13.61 -20.18
CA GLU A 109 3.48 13.11 -20.59
C GLU A 109 2.44 13.40 -19.51
N GLU A 110 1.27 13.89 -19.91
CA GLU A 110 0.13 14.05 -19.01
C GLU A 110 -0.62 12.72 -18.89
N VAL A 111 -0.87 12.31 -17.65
CA VAL A 111 -1.55 11.06 -17.31
C VAL A 111 -2.73 11.31 -16.37
N GLU A 112 -3.73 10.43 -16.41
CA GLU A 112 -4.79 10.39 -15.41
C GLU A 112 -4.41 9.45 -14.28
N ILE A 113 -4.48 9.94 -13.02
CA ILE A 113 -4.29 9.12 -11.83
C ILE A 113 -5.65 8.82 -11.21
N LYS A 114 -5.90 7.54 -10.95
CA LYS A 114 -7.14 7.07 -10.35
C LYS A 114 -6.87 6.24 -9.11
N ALA A 115 -7.43 6.65 -7.98
CA ALA A 115 -7.41 5.87 -6.76
C ALA A 115 -8.54 4.82 -6.75
N LEU A 116 -8.23 3.63 -6.27
CA LEU A 116 -9.16 2.51 -6.10
C LEU A 116 -9.01 1.93 -4.69
N PRO A 117 -10.04 1.27 -4.13
CA PRO A 117 -9.88 0.48 -2.92
C PRO A 117 -8.77 -0.57 -3.08
N CYS A 118 -8.07 -0.88 -1.98
CA CYS A 118 -7.02 -1.91 -2.01
C CYS A 118 -7.56 -3.25 -2.51
N PRO A 119 -6.84 -3.96 -3.39
CA PRO A 119 -7.21 -5.31 -3.79
C PRO A 119 -7.14 -6.26 -2.58
N VAL A 120 -8.02 -7.27 -2.59
CA VAL A 120 -8.11 -8.29 -1.55
C VAL A 120 -7.94 -9.69 -2.15
N PHE A 121 -7.56 -10.66 -1.33
CA PHE A 121 -7.56 -12.06 -1.74
C PHE A 121 -8.99 -12.56 -1.92
N GLU A 122 -9.21 -13.43 -2.92
CA GLU A 122 -10.55 -13.89 -3.32
C GLU A 122 -11.33 -14.53 -2.16
N ASP A 123 -10.63 -15.35 -1.34
CA ASP A 123 -11.21 -16.04 -0.19
C ASP A 123 -10.98 -15.28 1.14
N GLY A 124 -10.43 -14.07 1.08
CA GLY A 124 -10.10 -13.28 2.24
C GLY A 124 -11.22 -12.32 2.65
N LYS A 125 -11.20 -11.90 3.91
CA LYS A 125 -11.99 -10.77 4.35
C LYS A 125 -11.50 -9.50 3.67
N LYS A 126 -12.40 -8.56 3.42
CA LYS A 126 -12.02 -7.23 2.93
C LYS A 126 -11.48 -6.41 4.10
N LEU A 127 -10.18 -6.53 4.36
CA LEU A 127 -9.48 -5.75 5.39
C LEU A 127 -8.67 -4.63 4.74
N VAL A 128 -8.61 -3.49 5.42
CA VAL A 128 -7.73 -2.38 5.08
C VAL A 128 -6.98 -1.91 6.31
N MET A 129 -5.67 -1.65 6.17
CA MET A 129 -4.85 -1.16 7.28
C MET A 129 -5.29 0.24 7.70
N GLN A 130 -5.68 0.39 8.95
CA GLN A 130 -5.94 1.69 9.55
C GLN A 130 -4.66 2.22 10.22
N ARG A 131 -4.06 3.23 9.58
CA ARG A 131 -2.97 4.04 10.15
C ARG A 131 -3.35 5.51 10.07
N GLY A 132 -2.75 6.34 10.90
CA GLY A 132 -3.04 7.76 10.88
C GLY A 132 -2.22 8.53 11.90
N ALA A 133 -2.36 9.86 11.86
CA ALA A 133 -1.79 10.74 12.85
C ALA A 133 -2.65 10.76 14.13
N GLY A 134 -2.02 10.59 15.28
CA GLY A 134 -2.65 10.80 16.58
C GLY A 134 -2.38 12.20 17.10
N VAL A 135 -3.33 12.76 17.82
CA VAL A 135 -3.17 14.06 18.51
C VAL A 135 -3.22 13.82 20.01
N CYS A 136 -2.19 14.26 20.71
CA CYS A 136 -2.09 14.20 22.16
C CYS A 136 -2.04 15.60 22.78
N THR A 137 -2.78 15.80 23.86
CA THR A 137 -2.61 17.00 24.73
C THR A 137 -1.55 16.71 25.76
N VAL A 138 -0.57 17.62 25.88
CA VAL A 138 0.45 17.55 26.91
C VAL A 138 -0.07 18.25 28.17
N LYS A 139 0.14 17.63 29.34
CA LYS A 139 -0.24 18.24 30.63
C LYS A 139 0.38 19.62 30.80
N SER A 140 -0.44 20.60 31.16
CA SER A 140 -0.05 21.99 31.25
C SER A 140 -0.89 22.74 32.31
N THR A 141 -1.16 24.04 32.13
CA THR A 141 -2.13 24.75 32.95
C THR A 141 -3.56 24.41 32.53
N PRO A 142 -4.55 24.49 33.46
CA PRO A 142 -5.94 24.20 33.14
C PRO A 142 -6.46 24.99 31.92
N GLU A 143 -6.08 26.26 31.77
CA GLU A 143 -6.51 27.11 30.66
C GLU A 143 -5.96 26.63 29.31
N ARG A 144 -4.69 26.16 29.29
CA ARG A 144 -4.09 25.59 28.08
C ARG A 144 -4.69 24.23 27.72
N GLU A 145 -4.95 23.40 28.72
CA GLU A 145 -5.60 22.10 28.50
C GLU A 145 -7.03 22.31 27.95
N GLU A 146 -7.78 23.25 28.48
CA GLU A 146 -9.10 23.63 27.96
C GLU A 146 -9.01 24.14 26.52
N ALA A 147 -8.06 24.99 26.19
CA ALA A 147 -7.84 25.46 24.81
C ALA A 147 -7.53 24.32 23.86
N CYS A 148 -6.71 23.34 24.27
CA CYS A 148 -6.48 22.12 23.49
C CYS A 148 -7.77 21.34 23.23
N MET A 149 -8.62 21.20 24.25
CA MET A 149 -9.92 20.51 24.11
C MET A 149 -10.87 21.24 23.17
N VAL A 150 -10.89 22.57 23.19
CA VAL A 150 -11.65 23.40 22.25
C VAL A 150 -11.17 23.17 20.83
N PHE A 151 -9.84 23.19 20.61
CA PHE A 151 -9.23 22.94 19.32
C PHE A 151 -9.55 21.52 18.80
N LEU A 152 -9.42 20.49 19.64
CA LEU A 152 -9.71 19.11 19.25
C LEU A 152 -11.19 18.91 18.89
N LYS A 153 -12.12 19.51 19.65
CA LYS A 153 -13.54 19.50 19.32
C LYS A 153 -13.83 20.15 17.97
N TRP A 154 -13.16 21.28 17.67
CA TRP A 154 -13.28 21.94 16.38
C TRP A 154 -12.68 21.09 15.26
N LEU A 155 -11.47 20.52 15.43
CA LEU A 155 -10.81 19.70 14.42
C LEU A 155 -11.59 18.42 14.10
N THR A 156 -12.26 17.85 15.11
CA THR A 156 -13.07 16.64 14.97
C THR A 156 -14.57 16.91 14.76
N ASP A 157 -14.98 18.18 14.61
CA ASP A 157 -16.33 18.51 14.14
C ASP A 157 -16.53 17.91 12.74
N PRO A 158 -17.63 17.18 12.48
CA PRO A 158 -17.78 16.43 11.23
C PRO A 158 -17.61 17.28 9.97
N GLN A 159 -18.19 18.48 9.94
CA GLN A 159 -18.07 19.37 8.80
C GLN A 159 -16.65 19.92 8.64
N LYS A 160 -16.07 20.45 9.73
CA LYS A 160 -14.71 21.02 9.72
C LYS A 160 -13.65 19.96 9.44
N ASN A 161 -13.84 18.77 9.96
CA ASN A 161 -12.94 17.65 9.70
C ASN A 161 -12.91 17.29 8.21
N VAL A 162 -14.07 17.20 7.54
CA VAL A 162 -14.14 16.94 6.09
C VAL A 162 -13.46 18.06 5.30
N GLU A 163 -13.72 19.33 5.62
CA GLU A 163 -13.07 20.48 4.96
C GLU A 163 -11.53 20.40 5.06
N PHE A 164 -11.01 19.92 6.20
CA PHE A 164 -9.57 19.78 6.45
C PHE A 164 -8.98 18.55 5.76
N VAL A 165 -9.57 17.35 5.96
CA VAL A 165 -8.96 16.10 5.49
C VAL A 165 -9.01 15.96 3.98
N THR A 166 -10.01 16.54 3.29
CA THR A 166 -10.14 16.49 1.84
C THR A 166 -9.03 17.24 1.09
N GLN A 167 -8.26 18.06 1.79
CA GLN A 167 -7.08 18.72 1.24
C GLN A 167 -5.79 17.92 1.43
N LEU A 168 -5.80 16.88 2.28
CA LEU A 168 -4.61 16.17 2.74
C LEU A 168 -4.61 14.67 2.41
N GLY A 169 -5.68 14.14 1.84
CA GLY A 169 -5.80 12.71 1.54
C GLY A 169 -6.09 11.83 2.76
N TYR A 170 -6.51 12.42 3.88
CA TYR A 170 -6.89 11.66 5.08
C TYR A 170 -8.37 11.30 5.08
N MET A 171 -8.71 10.22 5.78
CA MET A 171 -10.10 9.87 6.06
C MET A 171 -10.66 10.70 7.22
N PRO A 172 -11.96 11.05 7.19
CA PRO A 172 -12.63 11.65 8.33
C PRO A 172 -12.62 10.74 9.57
N VAL A 173 -12.72 11.34 10.76
CA VAL A 173 -12.62 10.58 12.03
C VAL A 173 -13.97 10.18 12.63
N LYS A 174 -15.07 10.64 12.07
CA LYS A 174 -16.43 10.33 12.58
C LYS A 174 -17.33 9.77 11.48
N GLN A 175 -18.19 8.84 11.84
CA GLN A 175 -19.17 8.24 10.94
C GLN A 175 -20.08 9.30 10.27
N GLU A 176 -20.58 10.28 11.04
CA GLU A 176 -21.39 11.37 10.50
C GLU A 176 -20.67 12.15 9.37
N ALA A 177 -19.35 12.28 9.47
CA ALA A 177 -18.55 12.94 8.44
C ALA A 177 -18.59 12.15 7.11
N PHE A 178 -18.52 10.81 7.18
CA PHE A 178 -18.67 9.94 6.00
C PHE A 178 -20.09 9.97 5.43
N ASP A 179 -21.10 9.88 6.29
CA ASP A 179 -22.50 9.71 5.85
C ASP A 179 -23.11 11.00 5.29
N VAL A 180 -22.73 12.15 5.85
CA VAL A 180 -23.40 13.42 5.59
C VAL A 180 -22.54 14.44 4.87
N TYR A 181 -21.29 14.63 5.33
CA TYR A 181 -20.48 15.76 4.88
C TYR A 181 -19.54 15.41 3.72
N LEU A 182 -18.93 14.23 3.71
CA LEU A 182 -18.03 13.80 2.64
C LEU A 182 -18.75 13.68 1.28
N PRO A 183 -19.95 13.09 1.16
CA PRO A 183 -20.68 13.06 -0.10
C PRO A 183 -21.00 14.45 -0.65
N LYS A 184 -21.27 15.42 0.23
CA LYS A 184 -21.51 16.83 -0.17
C LYS A 184 -20.22 17.51 -0.63
N ALA A 185 -19.11 17.27 0.07
CA ALA A 185 -17.81 17.82 -0.28
C ALA A 185 -17.31 17.31 -1.63
N LEU A 186 -17.56 16.04 -1.96
CA LEU A 186 -17.20 15.43 -3.24
C LEU A 186 -17.71 16.20 -4.45
N ALA A 187 -18.91 16.75 -4.36
CA ALA A 187 -19.50 17.54 -5.45
C ALA A 187 -18.69 18.80 -5.79
N GLY A 188 -17.92 19.31 -4.81
CA GLY A 188 -17.08 20.50 -4.97
C GLY A 188 -15.60 20.20 -5.25
N ILE A 189 -15.16 18.94 -5.24
CA ILE A 189 -13.78 18.58 -5.56
C ILE A 189 -13.61 18.57 -7.08
N GLU A 190 -12.88 19.56 -7.58
CA GLU A 190 -12.64 19.71 -9.03
C GLU A 190 -11.56 18.77 -9.54
N ASP A 191 -10.50 18.53 -8.73
CA ASP A 191 -9.39 17.64 -9.10
C ASP A 191 -9.86 16.18 -9.20
N PRO A 192 -9.74 15.54 -10.39
CA PRO A 192 -10.21 14.17 -10.61
C PRO A 192 -9.48 13.14 -9.75
N MET A 193 -8.18 13.35 -9.50
CA MET A 193 -7.36 12.46 -8.67
C MET A 193 -7.87 12.45 -7.23
N TYR A 194 -8.07 13.63 -6.63
CA TYR A 194 -8.65 13.76 -5.29
C TYR A 194 -10.08 13.22 -5.22
N ARG A 195 -10.90 13.52 -6.23
CA ARG A 195 -12.26 12.99 -6.30
C ARG A 195 -12.26 11.47 -6.28
N SER A 196 -11.43 10.81 -7.10
CA SER A 196 -11.35 9.36 -7.14
C SER A 196 -10.90 8.75 -5.82
N LEU A 197 -9.99 9.43 -5.07
CA LEU A 197 -9.57 8.98 -3.74
C LEU A 197 -10.74 8.97 -2.74
N TYR A 198 -11.54 10.04 -2.70
CA TYR A 198 -12.66 10.11 -1.76
C TYR A 198 -13.84 9.23 -2.16
N GLU A 199 -14.04 8.97 -3.45
CA GLU A 199 -14.95 7.91 -3.92
C GLU A 199 -14.46 6.52 -3.46
N ALA A 200 -13.16 6.24 -3.56
CA ALA A 200 -12.57 5.02 -3.04
C ALA A 200 -12.71 4.90 -1.51
N PHE A 201 -12.65 6.01 -0.77
CA PHE A 201 -12.88 6.03 0.67
C PHE A 201 -14.31 5.66 1.06
N LEU A 202 -15.30 6.25 0.40
CA LEU A 202 -16.70 5.90 0.63
C LEU A 202 -16.93 4.41 0.40
N LYS A 203 -16.40 3.87 -0.69
CA LYS A 203 -16.51 2.45 -1.00
C LYS A 203 -15.76 1.57 0.00
N THR A 204 -14.57 2.01 0.44
CA THR A 204 -13.80 1.29 1.46
C THR A 204 -14.54 1.26 2.79
N GLN A 205 -15.12 2.38 3.21
CA GLN A 205 -15.87 2.47 4.45
C GLN A 205 -17.14 1.59 4.44
N GLU A 206 -17.78 1.45 3.28
CA GLU A 206 -18.96 0.61 3.11
C GLU A 206 -18.65 -0.89 3.05
N GLU A 207 -17.52 -1.26 2.41
CA GLU A 207 -17.26 -2.65 2.04
C GLU A 207 -16.16 -3.33 2.88
N TYR A 208 -15.29 -2.56 3.59
CA TYR A 208 -14.09 -3.08 4.24
C TYR A 208 -14.17 -2.95 5.76
N GLU A 209 -13.53 -3.89 6.44
CA GLU A 209 -13.23 -3.78 7.87
C GLU A 209 -11.88 -3.07 8.05
N PHE A 210 -11.83 -2.08 8.95
CA PHE A 210 -10.59 -1.40 9.30
C PHE A 210 -9.78 -2.24 10.28
N TYR A 211 -8.59 -2.65 9.84
CA TYR A 211 -7.66 -3.41 10.65
C TYR A 211 -6.68 -2.47 11.34
N THR A 212 -6.63 -2.57 12.66
CA THR A 212 -5.64 -1.87 13.48
C THR A 212 -4.60 -2.87 13.96
N ALA A 213 -3.32 -2.57 13.70
CA ALA A 213 -2.23 -3.43 14.15
C ALA A 213 -2.23 -3.61 15.67
N PRO A 214 -1.85 -4.79 16.18
CA PRO A 214 -1.77 -5.04 17.62
C PRO A 214 -0.72 -4.13 18.28
N GLN A 215 -0.98 -3.74 19.53
CA GLN A 215 -0.01 -2.98 20.32
C GLN A 215 1.12 -3.89 20.77
N ARG A 216 2.31 -3.65 20.23
CA ARG A 216 3.55 -4.37 20.56
C ARG A 216 4.67 -3.37 20.82
N THR A 217 5.51 -3.63 21.81
CA THR A 217 6.66 -2.76 22.12
C THR A 217 7.77 -2.86 21.07
N ASP A 218 7.83 -3.97 20.34
CA ASP A 218 8.80 -4.28 19.30
C ASP A 218 8.28 -4.03 17.86
N TYR A 219 7.06 -3.48 17.71
CA TYR A 219 6.40 -3.36 16.41
C TYR A 219 7.26 -2.64 15.37
N LEU A 220 7.84 -1.48 15.71
CA LEU A 220 8.67 -0.71 14.78
C LEU A 220 9.94 -1.46 14.37
N LYS A 221 10.52 -2.23 15.30
CA LYS A 221 11.68 -3.07 14.97
C LYS A 221 11.31 -4.18 14.01
N LEU A 222 10.20 -4.89 14.27
CA LEU A 222 9.69 -5.94 13.38
C LEU A 222 9.35 -5.39 12.00
N GLU A 223 8.72 -4.22 11.93
CA GLU A 223 8.42 -3.53 10.66
C GLU A 223 9.71 -3.24 9.88
N THR A 224 10.71 -2.64 10.52
CA THR A 224 11.97 -2.26 9.87
C THR A 224 12.75 -3.47 9.39
N ASP A 225 12.91 -4.49 10.25
CA ASP A 225 13.64 -5.70 9.92
C ASP A 225 12.95 -6.45 8.77
N PHE A 226 11.62 -6.61 8.83
CA PHE A 226 10.85 -7.28 7.80
C PHE A 226 10.93 -6.55 6.43
N GLU A 227 10.82 -5.23 6.42
CA GLU A 227 10.95 -4.43 5.19
C GLU A 227 12.32 -4.62 4.53
N GLN A 228 13.38 -4.70 5.31
CA GLN A 228 14.73 -4.93 4.79
C GLN A 228 14.88 -6.36 4.29
N ASP A 229 14.52 -7.35 5.14
CA ASP A 229 14.69 -8.77 4.84
C ASP A 229 13.92 -9.19 3.58
N ILE A 230 12.68 -8.69 3.42
CA ILE A 230 11.86 -9.04 2.25
C ILE A 230 12.44 -8.46 0.96
N ARG A 231 12.94 -7.21 0.98
CA ARG A 231 13.57 -6.59 -0.18
C ARG A 231 14.86 -7.31 -0.57
N ASP A 232 15.70 -7.60 0.41
CA ASP A 232 16.97 -8.30 0.17
C ASP A 232 16.73 -9.71 -0.38
N THR A 233 15.76 -10.44 0.19
CA THR A 233 15.39 -11.76 -0.28
C THR A 233 14.87 -11.73 -1.71
N LEU A 234 13.92 -10.84 -2.02
CA LEU A 234 13.35 -10.73 -3.36
C LEU A 234 14.40 -10.32 -4.40
N ASN A 235 15.27 -9.37 -4.08
CA ASN A 235 16.37 -8.96 -4.97
C ASN A 235 17.35 -10.10 -5.23
N LEU A 236 17.71 -10.86 -4.18
CA LEU A 236 18.59 -12.03 -4.32
C LEU A 236 17.93 -13.13 -5.17
N CYS A 237 16.66 -13.44 -4.90
CA CYS A 237 15.90 -14.43 -5.65
C CYS A 237 15.75 -14.03 -7.12
N ARG A 238 15.40 -12.76 -7.40
CA ARG A 238 15.32 -12.25 -8.76
C ARG A 238 16.65 -12.36 -9.49
N LYS A 239 17.76 -11.97 -8.86
CA LYS A 239 19.09 -12.11 -9.45
C LYS A 239 19.38 -13.55 -9.85
N LYS A 240 19.18 -14.50 -8.94
CA LYS A 240 19.38 -15.94 -9.20
C LYS A 240 18.44 -16.48 -10.29
N TYR A 241 17.20 -16.04 -10.31
CA TYR A 241 16.24 -16.40 -11.35
C TYR A 241 16.72 -15.94 -12.74
N VAL A 242 17.11 -14.68 -12.88
CA VAL A 242 17.63 -14.12 -14.15
C VAL A 242 18.91 -14.85 -14.61
N GLU A 243 19.84 -15.09 -13.69
CA GLU A 243 21.07 -15.85 -13.98
C GLU A 243 20.75 -17.29 -14.45
N THR A 244 19.83 -17.96 -13.76
CA THR A 244 19.41 -19.33 -14.11
C THR A 244 18.78 -19.42 -15.51
N ILE A 245 17.91 -18.48 -15.87
CA ILE A 245 17.30 -18.45 -17.22
C ILE A 245 18.36 -18.13 -18.29
N ALA A 246 19.31 -17.24 -17.99
CA ALA A 246 20.37 -16.91 -18.93
C ALA A 246 21.35 -18.07 -19.18
N GLU A 247 21.62 -18.88 -18.15
CA GLU A 247 22.53 -20.05 -18.22
C GLU A 247 21.85 -21.29 -18.80
N ALA A 248 20.53 -21.43 -18.60
CA ALA A 248 19.73 -22.58 -19.07
C ALA A 248 18.45 -22.11 -19.77
N PRO A 249 18.56 -21.57 -21.00
CA PRO A 249 17.40 -21.05 -21.73
C PRO A 249 16.33 -22.09 -22.05
N GLU A 250 16.70 -23.39 -22.04
CA GLU A 250 15.78 -24.51 -22.23
C GLU A 250 14.95 -24.86 -20.98
N LEU A 251 15.34 -24.32 -19.80
CA LEU A 251 14.62 -24.56 -18.56
C LEU A 251 13.23 -23.90 -18.63
N PRO A 252 12.14 -24.65 -18.35
CA PRO A 252 10.82 -24.04 -18.29
C PRO A 252 10.77 -22.90 -17.25
N VAL A 253 10.21 -21.77 -17.64
CA VAL A 253 10.11 -20.57 -16.77
C VAL A 253 9.43 -20.89 -15.44
N TRP A 254 8.39 -21.73 -15.46
CA TRP A 254 7.68 -22.14 -14.24
C TRP A 254 8.58 -22.91 -13.26
N GLU A 255 9.51 -23.77 -13.76
CA GLU A 255 10.44 -24.51 -12.92
C GLU A 255 11.48 -23.57 -12.28
N ALA A 256 12.00 -22.60 -13.03
CA ALA A 256 12.91 -21.60 -12.49
C ALA A 256 12.23 -20.72 -11.45
N LEU A 257 10.96 -20.36 -11.64
CA LEU A 257 10.17 -19.62 -10.67
C LEU A 257 9.98 -20.42 -9.37
N GLU A 258 9.54 -21.66 -9.43
CA GLU A 258 9.33 -22.50 -8.25
C GLU A 258 10.60 -22.65 -7.39
N ARG A 259 11.77 -22.68 -7.98
CA ARG A 259 13.04 -22.78 -7.25
C ARG A 259 13.30 -21.61 -6.29
N PHE A 260 12.82 -20.42 -6.62
CA PHE A 260 13.16 -19.19 -5.91
C PHE A 260 11.97 -18.53 -5.21
N GLU A 261 10.73 -18.73 -5.64
CA GLU A 261 9.56 -18.14 -5.00
C GLU A 261 9.30 -18.69 -3.59
N MET A 262 9.85 -19.87 -3.26
CA MET A 262 9.69 -20.51 -1.96
C MET A 262 10.74 -20.11 -0.92
N THR A 263 11.73 -19.28 -1.28
CA THR A 263 12.95 -19.11 -0.46
C THR A 263 12.71 -18.36 0.85
N PHE A 264 11.71 -17.48 0.94
CA PHE A 264 11.49 -16.69 2.16
C PHE A 264 10.81 -17.48 3.31
N SER A 265 10.09 -18.53 3.00
CA SER A 265 9.32 -19.33 3.97
C SER A 265 10.06 -20.59 4.45
N GLN A 266 11.29 -20.78 4.03
CA GLN A 266 12.20 -21.86 4.44
C GLN A 266 13.28 -21.30 5.37
#